data_c2449b8b1fcd0787b019bec9a803b110
#
_entry.id   c2449b8b1fcd0787b019bec9a803b110
#
_cell.length_a   1.000
_cell.length_b   1.000
_cell.length_c   1.000
_cell.angle_alpha   90.00
_cell.angle_beta   90.00
_cell.angle_gamma   90.00
#
_symmetry.space_group_name_H-M   'P 1'
#
loop_
_entity.id
_entity.type
_entity.pdbx_description
1 polymer ?
#
loop_
_entity_poly.entity_id
_entity_poly.type
_entity_poly.pdbx_seq_one_letter_code
_entity_poly.pdbx_strand_id
1 'polypeptide(L)'
;IIAECAEVQHHTITRLVRDNKADFEALGILGFKIHKLDKRGQPKKIYLLNEQQATLLITYLKNTEPVRQFKMNLVKAFFEMRDELSKRYLQRELEKPKRKSLTEAIQAWEKAPKHAYSTLTNLLLKGVTGKNKAQLMKERESKNGIDGLTSVELTNYQRLEDMAIAMINLNRGYSEIKELIFKV
;
A
#
# COMPACT_ATOMS: atom_id res chain seq x y z
N ILE A 1 12.55 24.76 5.22
CA ILE A 1 11.49 23.83 5.68
C ILE A 1 12.08 22.77 6.60
N ILE A 2 12.90 21.76 6.12
CA ILE A 2 13.40 20.66 7.00
C ILE A 2 14.18 21.22 8.22
N ALA A 3 15.03 22.22 8.04
CA ALA A 3 15.81 22.82 9.12
C ALA A 3 14.92 23.42 10.23
N GLU A 4 13.87 24.10 9.83
CA GLU A 4 12.89 24.72 10.73
C GLU A 4 12.09 23.65 11.47
N CYS A 5 11.54 22.66 10.73
CA CYS A 5 10.76 21.57 11.33
C CYS A 5 11.58 20.69 12.28
N ALA A 6 12.87 20.52 12.00
CA ALA A 6 13.78 19.72 12.82
C ALA A 6 14.48 20.53 13.94
N GLU A 7 14.21 21.84 14.03
CA GLU A 7 14.83 22.76 14.98
C GLU A 7 16.38 22.75 14.91
N VAL A 8 16.92 22.71 13.69
CA VAL A 8 18.35 22.70 13.43
C VAL A 8 18.76 23.84 12.48
N GLN A 9 20.02 24.24 12.55
CA GLN A 9 20.54 25.29 11.66
C GLN A 9 20.67 24.77 10.21
N HIS A 10 20.32 25.59 9.22
CA HIS A 10 20.40 25.25 7.81
C HIS A 10 21.81 24.78 7.37
N HIS A 11 22.88 25.36 7.93
CA HIS A 11 24.24 24.97 7.63
C HIS A 11 24.56 23.53 8.09
N THR A 12 23.94 23.05 9.16
CA THR A 12 24.07 21.67 9.63
C THR A 12 23.53 20.69 8.60
N ILE A 13 22.34 20.97 8.03
CA ILE A 13 21.76 20.17 6.96
C ILE A 13 22.66 20.16 5.73
N THR A 14 23.09 21.34 5.28
CA THR A 14 23.96 21.45 4.11
C THR A 14 25.26 20.66 4.28
N ARG A 15 25.85 20.71 5.49
CA ARG A 15 27.05 19.94 5.81
C ARG A 15 26.78 18.44 5.80
N LEU A 16 25.71 17.96 6.47
CA LEU A 16 25.34 16.53 6.50
C LEU A 16 25.13 15.97 5.09
N VAL A 17 24.39 16.69 4.24
CA VAL A 17 24.16 16.26 2.85
C VAL A 17 25.45 16.23 2.05
N ARG A 18 26.35 17.20 2.24
CA ARG A 18 27.66 17.22 1.56
C ARG A 18 28.56 16.09 2.04
N ASP A 19 28.65 15.90 3.35
CA ASP A 19 29.59 14.97 3.97
C ASP A 19 29.15 13.50 3.72
N ASN A 20 27.85 13.25 3.48
CA ASN A 20 27.29 11.94 3.15
C ASN A 20 26.71 11.89 1.73
N LYS A 21 27.30 12.61 0.78
CA LYS A 21 26.75 12.81 -0.55
C LYS A 21 26.44 11.49 -1.28
N ALA A 22 27.31 10.49 -1.14
CA ALA A 22 27.15 9.18 -1.79
C ALA A 22 25.85 8.46 -1.34
N ASP A 23 25.48 8.54 -0.06
CA ASP A 23 24.29 7.91 0.47
C ASP A 23 23.02 8.55 -0.11
N PHE A 24 23.04 9.89 -0.29
CA PHE A 24 21.93 10.61 -0.91
C PHE A 24 21.82 10.31 -2.40
N GLU A 25 22.94 10.21 -3.11
CA GLU A 25 22.97 9.90 -4.55
C GLU A 25 22.51 8.45 -4.83
N ALA A 26 22.73 7.52 -3.89
CA ALA A 26 22.19 6.14 -3.97
C ALA A 26 20.65 6.09 -3.98
N LEU A 27 20.00 7.12 -3.42
CA LEU A 27 18.54 7.24 -3.36
C LEU A 27 17.95 8.12 -4.46
N GLY A 28 18.75 8.53 -5.42
CA GLY A 28 18.34 9.32 -6.59
C GLY A 28 19.19 10.56 -6.83
N ILE A 29 18.85 11.33 -7.86
CA ILE A 29 19.60 12.53 -8.24
C ILE A 29 19.51 13.59 -7.14
N LEU A 30 20.67 14.05 -6.66
CA LEU A 30 20.77 15.10 -5.66
C LEU A 30 20.80 16.48 -6.33
N GLY A 31 19.62 17.10 -6.45
CA GLY A 31 19.47 18.44 -7.00
C GLY A 31 19.87 19.54 -6.03
N PHE A 32 20.19 20.73 -6.53
CA PHE A 32 20.38 21.92 -5.70
C PHE A 32 20.04 23.21 -6.45
N LYS A 33 19.73 24.25 -5.67
CA LYS A 33 19.58 25.64 -6.14
C LYS A 33 20.58 26.53 -5.43
N ILE A 34 21.08 27.54 -6.14
CA ILE A 34 21.91 28.59 -5.55
C ILE A 34 21.03 29.81 -5.30
N HIS A 35 20.88 30.16 -4.04
CA HIS A 35 20.16 31.36 -3.63
C HIS A 35 21.15 32.51 -3.44
N LYS A 36 21.09 33.53 -4.32
CA LYS A 36 21.86 34.76 -4.17
C LYS A 36 21.16 35.64 -3.14
N LEU A 37 21.93 36.18 -2.19
CA LEU A 37 21.42 37.13 -1.23
C LEU A 37 21.46 38.53 -1.85
N ASP A 38 20.43 39.36 -1.63
CA ASP A 38 20.32 40.73 -2.19
C ASP A 38 21.32 41.71 -1.58
N LYS A 39 22.02 41.32 -0.52
CA LYS A 39 23.09 42.11 0.13
C LYS A 39 24.40 41.32 0.10
N ARG A 40 25.55 42.03 0.30
CA ARG A 40 26.90 41.43 0.39
C ARG A 40 26.88 40.17 1.28
N GLY A 41 26.88 38.99 0.68
CA GLY A 41 26.92 37.69 1.35
C GLY A 41 27.24 36.57 0.36
N GLN A 42 27.82 35.47 0.87
CA GLN A 42 28.08 34.31 0.04
C GLN A 42 26.78 33.64 -0.41
N PRO A 43 26.68 33.21 -1.68
CA PRO A 43 25.50 32.47 -2.19
C PRO A 43 25.23 31.23 -1.34
N LYS A 44 23.96 31.01 -0.95
CA LYS A 44 23.56 29.83 -0.19
C LYS A 44 23.18 28.70 -1.14
N LYS A 45 23.78 27.54 -0.95
CA LYS A 45 23.38 26.31 -1.63
C LYS A 45 22.21 25.67 -0.88
N ILE A 46 21.11 25.41 -1.60
CA ILE A 46 19.91 24.76 -1.08
C ILE A 46 19.74 23.45 -1.81
N TYR A 47 19.85 22.31 -1.13
CA TYR A 47 19.62 21.00 -1.72
C TYR A 47 18.11 20.76 -1.90
N LEU A 48 17.77 20.12 -3.03
CA LEU A 48 16.45 19.64 -3.36
C LEU A 48 16.43 18.12 -3.16
N LEU A 49 15.75 17.70 -2.12
CA LEU A 49 15.70 16.28 -1.72
C LEU A 49 14.38 15.67 -2.15
N ASN A 50 14.42 14.44 -2.65
CA ASN A 50 13.23 13.61 -2.79
C ASN A 50 12.80 13.07 -1.42
N GLU A 51 11.68 12.33 -1.37
CA GLU A 51 11.12 11.80 -0.13
C GLU A 51 12.09 10.86 0.60
N GLN A 52 12.74 9.95 -0.11
CA GLN A 52 13.70 9.00 0.46
C GLN A 52 14.94 9.71 1.00
N GLN A 53 15.47 10.68 0.27
CA GLN A 53 16.59 11.52 0.69
C GLN A 53 16.23 12.38 1.91
N ALA A 54 15.03 12.94 1.95
CA ALA A 54 14.55 13.71 3.10
C ALA A 54 14.42 12.84 4.35
N THR A 55 13.89 11.64 4.21
CA THR A 55 13.79 10.64 5.27
C THR A 55 15.17 10.24 5.79
N LEU A 56 16.11 9.93 4.89
CA LEU A 56 17.50 9.62 5.25
C LEU A 56 18.15 10.78 6.01
N LEU A 57 17.99 12.02 5.53
CA LEU A 57 18.53 13.19 6.21
C LEU A 57 18.08 13.28 7.67
N ILE A 58 16.79 13.07 7.95
CA ILE A 58 16.25 13.14 9.30
C ILE A 58 16.87 12.04 10.20
N THR A 59 17.23 10.87 9.67
CA THR A 59 17.92 9.85 10.46
C THR A 59 19.33 10.26 10.88
N TYR A 60 20.01 11.12 10.10
CA TYR A 60 21.35 11.63 10.42
C TYR A 60 21.35 12.82 11.39
N LEU A 61 20.20 13.48 11.56
CA LEU A 61 20.09 14.63 12.46
C LEU A 61 20.23 14.23 13.94
N LYS A 62 20.74 15.16 14.76
CA LYS A 62 20.71 15.04 16.21
C LYS A 62 19.26 14.90 16.70
N ASN A 63 19.07 14.19 17.81
CA ASN A 63 17.77 13.91 18.38
C ASN A 63 17.18 15.12 19.12
N THR A 64 16.82 16.17 18.39
CA THR A 64 15.86 17.18 18.90
C THR A 64 14.50 16.51 19.12
N GLU A 65 13.59 17.12 19.87
CA GLU A 65 12.28 16.51 20.14
C GLU A 65 11.52 16.15 18.85
N PRO A 66 11.40 17.04 17.83
CA PRO A 66 10.73 16.70 16.58
C PRO A 66 11.42 15.56 15.82
N VAL A 67 12.76 15.54 15.79
CA VAL A 67 13.54 14.49 15.10
C VAL A 67 13.38 13.14 15.81
N ARG A 68 13.37 13.13 17.13
CA ARG A 68 13.15 11.92 17.93
C ARG A 68 11.76 11.35 17.66
N GLN A 69 10.74 12.19 17.69
CA GLN A 69 9.37 11.80 17.41
C GLN A 69 9.22 11.22 15.99
N PHE A 70 9.82 11.88 14.99
CA PHE A 70 9.83 11.35 13.62
C PHE A 70 10.48 9.97 13.54
N LYS A 71 11.67 9.79 14.15
CA LYS A 71 12.38 8.50 14.15
C LYS A 71 11.55 7.39 14.81
N MET A 72 10.88 7.70 15.92
CA MET A 72 9.97 6.75 16.59
C MET A 72 8.80 6.35 15.70
N ASN A 73 8.17 7.34 15.06
CA ASN A 73 7.07 7.09 14.12
C ASN A 73 7.53 6.27 12.91
N LEU A 74 8.72 6.54 12.38
CA LEU A 74 9.30 5.77 11.28
C LEU A 74 9.49 4.30 11.65
N VAL A 75 10.06 4.02 12.83
CA VAL A 75 10.22 2.65 13.35
C VAL A 75 8.86 1.98 13.52
N LYS A 76 7.90 2.65 14.12
CA LYS A 76 6.53 2.14 14.31
C LYS A 76 5.88 1.79 12.98
N ALA A 77 5.90 2.71 12.02
CA ALA A 77 5.35 2.50 10.68
C ALA A 77 6.02 1.33 9.94
N PHE A 78 7.35 1.16 10.09
CA PHE A 78 8.08 0.02 9.52
C PHE A 78 7.56 -1.32 10.07
N PHE A 79 7.41 -1.45 11.39
CA PHE A 79 6.95 -2.69 12.00
C PHE A 79 5.47 -2.98 11.68
N GLU A 80 4.61 -1.96 11.68
CA GLU A 80 3.21 -2.08 11.28
C GLU A 80 3.09 -2.57 9.84
N MET A 81 3.87 -2.00 8.93
CA MET A 81 3.90 -2.37 7.51
C MET A 81 4.41 -3.81 7.31
N ARG A 82 5.50 -4.19 8.02
CA ARG A 82 6.05 -5.55 7.99
C ARG A 82 5.03 -6.57 8.48
N ASP A 83 4.35 -6.29 9.57
CA ASP A 83 3.36 -7.19 10.17
C ASP A 83 2.13 -7.33 9.26
N GLU A 84 1.68 -6.25 8.63
CA GLU A 84 0.60 -6.29 7.63
C GLU A 84 1.00 -7.11 6.39
N LEU A 85 2.21 -6.93 5.87
CA LEU A 85 2.72 -7.73 4.75
C LEU A 85 2.77 -9.22 5.09
N SER A 86 3.21 -9.57 6.32
CA SER A 86 3.26 -10.95 6.78
C SER A 86 1.86 -11.56 6.90
N LYS A 87 0.89 -10.82 7.46
CA LYS A 87 -0.51 -11.23 7.54
C LYS A 87 -1.12 -11.42 6.15
N ARG A 88 -0.88 -10.48 5.22
CA ARG A 88 -1.36 -10.58 3.83
C ARG A 88 -0.79 -11.80 3.12
N TYR A 89 0.50 -12.07 3.29
CA TYR A 89 1.13 -13.26 2.71
C TYR A 89 0.45 -14.54 3.21
N LEU A 90 0.29 -14.70 4.53
CA LEU A 90 -0.38 -15.85 5.12
C LEU A 90 -1.82 -16.01 4.61
N GLN A 91 -2.61 -14.94 4.61
CA GLN A 91 -3.99 -14.96 4.13
C GLN A 91 -4.05 -15.31 2.63
N ARG A 92 -3.09 -14.85 1.84
CA ARG A 92 -3.01 -15.17 0.42
C ARG A 92 -2.70 -16.65 0.16
N GLU A 93 -1.85 -17.25 0.98
CA GLU A 93 -1.58 -18.70 0.91
C GLU A 93 -2.83 -19.53 1.29
N LEU A 94 -3.60 -19.09 2.28
CA LEU A 94 -4.86 -19.73 2.65
C LEU A 94 -5.95 -19.58 1.59
N GLU A 95 -5.97 -18.48 0.82
CA GLU A 95 -6.95 -18.23 -0.24
C GLU A 95 -6.75 -19.14 -1.46
N LYS A 96 -5.52 -19.54 -1.81
CA LYS A 96 -5.22 -20.34 -2.99
C LYS A 96 -6.03 -21.64 -3.10
N PRO A 97 -6.10 -22.50 -2.06
CA PRO A 97 -6.91 -23.72 -2.12
C PRO A 97 -8.42 -23.42 -2.21
N LYS A 98 -8.91 -22.36 -1.56
CA LYS A 98 -10.32 -21.96 -1.65
C LYS A 98 -10.66 -21.50 -3.08
N ARG A 99 -9.77 -20.76 -3.71
CA ARG A 99 -9.94 -20.35 -5.11
C ARG A 99 -10.08 -21.53 -6.06
N LYS A 100 -9.35 -22.62 -5.82
CA LYS A 100 -9.51 -23.86 -6.57
C LYS A 100 -10.90 -24.46 -6.35
N SER A 101 -11.36 -24.53 -5.09
CA SER A 101 -12.69 -25.03 -4.75
C SER A 101 -13.82 -24.20 -5.38
N LEU A 102 -13.70 -22.86 -5.42
CA LEU A 102 -14.65 -22.00 -6.12
C LEU A 102 -14.68 -22.30 -7.62
N THR A 103 -13.51 -22.50 -8.22
CA THR A 103 -13.40 -22.84 -9.65
C THR A 103 -14.10 -24.15 -9.97
N GLU A 104 -13.90 -25.18 -9.15
CA GLU A 104 -14.54 -26.49 -9.28
C GLU A 104 -16.06 -26.37 -9.09
N ALA A 105 -16.52 -25.62 -8.09
CA ALA A 105 -17.94 -25.37 -7.88
C ALA A 105 -18.59 -24.67 -9.07
N ILE A 106 -17.94 -23.65 -9.65
CA ILE A 106 -18.46 -22.95 -10.84
C ILE A 106 -18.56 -23.89 -12.05
N GLN A 107 -17.60 -24.81 -12.23
CA GLN A 107 -17.64 -25.78 -13.33
C GLN A 107 -18.82 -26.72 -13.22
N ALA A 108 -19.21 -27.12 -12.00
CA ALA A 108 -20.34 -27.98 -11.74
C ALA A 108 -21.70 -27.25 -11.66
N TRP A 109 -21.70 -25.92 -11.74
CA TRP A 109 -22.88 -25.09 -11.50
C TRP A 109 -23.80 -25.03 -12.72
N GLU A 110 -24.94 -25.72 -12.68
CA GLU A 110 -25.90 -25.78 -13.78
C GLU A 110 -26.51 -24.41 -14.14
N LYS A 111 -26.67 -23.54 -13.14
CA LYS A 111 -27.25 -22.19 -13.32
C LYS A 111 -26.18 -21.09 -13.50
N ALA A 112 -24.97 -21.48 -13.92
CA ALA A 112 -23.88 -20.55 -14.11
C ALA A 112 -24.20 -19.48 -15.17
N PRO A 113 -24.02 -18.19 -14.87
CA PRO A 113 -24.18 -17.14 -15.85
C PRO A 113 -23.04 -17.18 -16.88
N LYS A 114 -23.27 -16.55 -18.05
CA LYS A 114 -22.18 -16.35 -19.02
C LYS A 114 -21.02 -15.63 -18.32
N HIS A 115 -19.81 -16.14 -18.47
CA HIS A 115 -18.60 -15.61 -17.79
C HIS A 115 -18.65 -15.68 -16.25
N ALA A 116 -19.18 -16.77 -15.68
CA ALA A 116 -19.39 -16.97 -14.24
C ALA A 116 -18.15 -16.65 -13.40
N TYR A 117 -16.95 -17.05 -13.81
CA TYR A 117 -15.69 -16.79 -13.08
C TYR A 117 -15.43 -15.29 -12.86
N SER A 118 -15.46 -14.51 -13.94
CA SER A 118 -15.22 -13.07 -13.85
C SER A 118 -16.35 -12.34 -13.13
N THR A 119 -17.59 -12.79 -13.35
CA THR A 119 -18.79 -12.22 -12.74
C THR A 119 -18.77 -12.43 -11.22
N LEU A 120 -18.50 -13.64 -10.74
CA LEU A 120 -18.39 -13.93 -9.30
C LEU A 120 -17.17 -13.24 -8.67
N THR A 121 -16.01 -13.27 -9.30
CA THR A 121 -14.84 -12.55 -8.77
C THR A 121 -15.14 -11.06 -8.57
N ASN A 122 -15.76 -10.41 -9.56
CA ASN A 122 -16.15 -9.01 -9.43
C ASN A 122 -17.24 -8.78 -8.36
N LEU A 123 -18.17 -9.73 -8.20
CA LEU A 123 -19.19 -9.67 -7.17
C LEU A 123 -18.58 -9.73 -5.78
N LEU A 124 -17.67 -10.70 -5.53
CA LEU A 124 -16.98 -10.86 -4.25
C LEU A 124 -16.11 -9.64 -3.92
N LEU A 125 -15.33 -9.13 -4.89
CA LEU A 125 -14.53 -7.91 -4.70
C LEU A 125 -15.41 -6.70 -4.38
N LYS A 126 -16.56 -6.54 -5.05
CA LYS A 126 -17.52 -5.47 -4.72
C LYS A 126 -18.16 -5.64 -3.35
N GLY A 127 -18.47 -6.86 -2.95
CA GLY A 127 -19.01 -7.13 -1.61
C GLY A 127 -18.05 -6.71 -0.49
N VAL A 128 -16.74 -6.89 -0.71
CA VAL A 128 -15.71 -6.54 0.29
C VAL A 128 -15.30 -5.08 0.24
N THR A 129 -15.13 -4.51 -0.96
CA THR A 129 -14.45 -3.22 -1.15
C THR A 129 -15.33 -2.14 -1.77
N GLY A 130 -16.55 -2.49 -2.20
CA GLY A 130 -17.40 -1.61 -3.00
C GLY A 130 -16.94 -1.43 -4.45
N LYS A 131 -15.79 -2.01 -4.86
CA LYS A 131 -15.11 -1.79 -6.15
C LYS A 131 -14.98 -3.08 -6.95
N ASN A 132 -15.00 -2.97 -8.27
CA ASN A 132 -14.70 -4.10 -9.14
C ASN A 132 -13.19 -4.30 -9.32
N LYS A 133 -12.81 -5.42 -9.96
CA LYS A 133 -11.40 -5.78 -10.21
C LYS A 133 -10.62 -4.65 -10.90
N ALA A 134 -11.17 -4.05 -11.95
CA ALA A 134 -10.47 -3.02 -12.73
C ALA A 134 -10.24 -1.73 -11.91
N GLN A 135 -11.23 -1.33 -11.11
CA GLN A 135 -11.12 -0.18 -10.21
C GLN A 135 -10.05 -0.40 -9.14
N LEU A 136 -10.02 -1.59 -8.51
CA LEU A 136 -9.02 -1.94 -7.50
C LEU A 136 -7.61 -1.97 -8.07
N MET A 137 -7.42 -2.60 -9.23
CA MET A 137 -6.11 -2.66 -9.89
C MET A 137 -5.57 -1.27 -10.20
N LYS A 138 -6.43 -0.36 -10.67
CA LYS A 138 -6.04 1.03 -10.98
C LYS A 138 -5.69 1.84 -9.73
N GLU A 139 -6.51 1.71 -8.68
CA GLU A 139 -6.36 2.52 -7.46
C GLU A 139 -5.19 2.05 -6.59
N ARG A 140 -4.97 0.73 -6.54
CA ARG A 140 -3.97 0.12 -5.64
C ARG A 140 -2.72 -0.37 -6.39
N GLU A 141 -2.61 -0.04 -7.66
CA GLU A 141 -1.48 -0.40 -8.53
C GLU A 141 -1.12 -1.90 -8.47
N SER A 142 -2.15 -2.77 -8.31
CA SER A 142 -1.97 -4.20 -8.12
C SER A 142 -2.06 -4.96 -9.46
N LYS A 143 -1.36 -6.09 -9.58
CA LYS A 143 -1.37 -6.95 -10.77
C LYS A 143 -2.73 -7.64 -11.01
N ASN A 144 -3.46 -7.89 -9.93
CA ASN A 144 -4.83 -8.39 -9.98
C ASN A 144 -5.64 -7.84 -8.79
N GLY A 145 -6.98 -7.94 -8.83
CA GLY A 145 -7.82 -7.34 -7.78
C GLY A 145 -7.62 -7.94 -6.39
N ILE A 146 -7.28 -9.22 -6.27
CA ILE A 146 -7.10 -9.91 -4.98
C ILE A 146 -5.77 -9.50 -4.32
N ASP A 147 -4.71 -9.34 -5.12
CA ASP A 147 -3.40 -8.90 -4.60
C ASP A 147 -3.42 -7.46 -4.05
N GLY A 148 -4.42 -6.68 -4.44
CA GLY A 148 -4.65 -5.34 -3.91
C GLY A 148 -5.40 -5.29 -2.58
N LEU A 149 -5.89 -6.42 -2.04
CA LEU A 149 -6.65 -6.45 -0.78
C LEU A 149 -5.74 -6.36 0.44
N THR A 150 -6.20 -5.69 1.50
CA THR A 150 -5.59 -5.74 2.83
C THR A 150 -5.82 -7.10 3.48
N SER A 151 -5.15 -7.41 4.60
CA SER A 151 -5.35 -8.68 5.32
C SER A 151 -6.79 -8.85 5.80
N VAL A 152 -7.43 -7.79 6.27
CA VAL A 152 -8.83 -7.79 6.72
C VAL A 152 -9.78 -8.00 5.55
N GLU A 153 -9.58 -7.27 4.46
CA GLU A 153 -10.38 -7.42 3.24
C GLU A 153 -10.24 -8.83 2.65
N LEU A 154 -9.05 -9.41 2.68
CA LEU A 154 -8.80 -10.76 2.17
C LEU A 154 -9.50 -11.82 3.04
N THR A 155 -9.54 -11.64 4.37
CA THR A 155 -10.32 -12.50 5.27
C THR A 155 -11.81 -12.42 4.95
N ASN A 156 -12.35 -11.23 4.73
CA ASN A 156 -13.76 -11.05 4.36
C ASN A 156 -14.04 -11.63 2.97
N TYR A 157 -13.12 -11.46 2.02
CA TYR A 157 -13.23 -12.07 0.70
C TYR A 157 -13.34 -13.58 0.78
N GLN A 158 -12.52 -14.25 1.60
CA GLN A 158 -12.57 -15.69 1.83
C GLN A 158 -13.91 -16.15 2.42
N ARG A 159 -14.48 -15.39 3.35
CA ARG A 159 -15.82 -15.68 3.91
C ARG A 159 -16.91 -15.61 2.86
N LEU A 160 -16.90 -14.56 2.03
CA LEU A 160 -17.87 -14.42 0.93
C LEU A 160 -17.66 -15.50 -0.15
N GLU A 161 -16.43 -15.96 -0.37
CA GLU A 161 -16.11 -17.06 -1.28
C GLU A 161 -16.69 -18.38 -0.76
N ASP A 162 -16.54 -18.69 0.53
CA ASP A 162 -17.15 -19.87 1.15
C ASP A 162 -18.69 -19.83 1.04
N MET A 163 -19.31 -18.68 1.26
CA MET A 163 -20.76 -18.50 1.10
C MET A 163 -21.19 -18.72 -0.36
N ALA A 164 -20.44 -18.17 -1.33
CA ALA A 164 -20.75 -18.36 -2.74
C ALA A 164 -20.63 -19.83 -3.16
N ILE A 165 -19.60 -20.55 -2.69
CA ILE A 165 -19.45 -22.00 -2.94
C ILE A 165 -20.64 -22.77 -2.37
N ALA A 166 -21.06 -22.50 -1.13
CA ALA A 166 -22.20 -23.14 -0.52
C ALA A 166 -23.50 -22.92 -1.33
N MET A 167 -23.74 -21.68 -1.77
CA MET A 167 -24.91 -21.34 -2.58
C MET A 167 -24.88 -22.02 -3.96
N ILE A 168 -23.72 -22.11 -4.60
CA ILE A 168 -23.54 -22.81 -5.85
C ILE A 168 -23.83 -24.31 -5.68
N ASN A 169 -23.29 -24.93 -4.64
CA ASN A 169 -23.52 -26.34 -4.33
C ASN A 169 -25.01 -26.66 -4.04
N LEU A 170 -25.77 -25.67 -3.55
CA LEU A 170 -27.22 -25.74 -3.41
C LEU A 170 -27.97 -25.40 -4.72
N ASN A 171 -27.22 -25.26 -5.83
CA ASN A 171 -27.74 -24.92 -7.16
C ASN A 171 -28.62 -23.65 -7.18
N ARG A 172 -28.23 -22.62 -6.37
CA ARG A 172 -28.88 -21.32 -6.35
C ARG A 172 -28.48 -20.48 -7.55
N GLY A 173 -29.39 -19.59 -7.98
CA GLY A 173 -29.14 -18.69 -9.08
C GLY A 173 -28.21 -17.53 -8.73
N TYR A 174 -27.59 -16.91 -9.73
CA TYR A 174 -26.70 -15.75 -9.52
C TYR A 174 -27.37 -14.60 -8.77
N SER A 175 -28.66 -14.33 -9.02
CA SER A 175 -29.39 -13.26 -8.34
C SER A 175 -29.48 -13.49 -6.83
N GLU A 176 -29.71 -14.74 -6.41
CA GLU A 176 -29.79 -15.10 -4.98
C GLU A 176 -28.43 -14.97 -4.30
N ILE A 177 -27.35 -15.38 -4.97
CA ILE A 177 -25.97 -15.22 -4.47
C ILE A 177 -25.62 -13.73 -4.35
N LYS A 178 -25.96 -12.92 -5.34
CA LYS A 178 -25.74 -11.47 -5.32
C LYS A 178 -26.49 -10.81 -4.16
N GLU A 179 -27.75 -11.14 -3.95
CA GLU A 179 -28.56 -10.60 -2.87
C GLU A 179 -27.97 -10.92 -1.50
N LEU A 180 -27.51 -12.16 -1.30
CA LEU A 180 -26.89 -12.59 -0.05
C LEU A 180 -25.59 -11.82 0.23
N ILE A 181 -24.71 -11.69 -0.76
CA ILE A 181 -23.42 -11.01 -0.61
C ILE A 181 -23.56 -9.53 -0.24
N PHE A 182 -24.61 -8.85 -0.70
CA PHE A 182 -24.85 -7.44 -0.36
C PHE A 182 -25.74 -7.21 0.86
N LYS A 183 -26.29 -8.27 1.46
CA LYS A 183 -27.03 -8.21 2.75
C LYS A 183 -26.14 -8.42 3.97
N VAL A 184 -24.93 -8.91 3.79
CA VAL A 184 -23.93 -9.17 4.83
C VAL A 184 -22.98 -7.99 4.94
#